data_bad255d992367e67850dc9d4c4c4048f
#
_entry.id   bad255d992367e67850dc9d4c4c4048f
#
_cell.length_a   1.000
_cell.length_b   1.000
_cell.length_c   1.000
_cell.angle_alpha   90.00
_cell.angle_beta   90.00
_cell.angle_gamma   90.00
#
_symmetry.space_group_name_H-M   'P 1'
#
loop_
_entity.id
_entity.type
_entity.pdbx_description
1 polymer ?
#
loop_
_entity_poly.entity_id
_entity_poly.type
_entity_poly.pdbx_seq_one_letter_code
_entity_poly.pdbx_strand_id
1 'polypeptide(L)'
;MDYLWFGIGAYIKNNPNIKYMFGPVSISTTFPTVAKDMMIFYYNHYYGFKDNLIEAKTPYQYSNNLSEIKELFDLNDKKKDFKFLKSTLSNIGVSIPTLYKQYSEIAIDDGVKFLGFNVDNSFGDCIDGFILVEVAKIKDSARQRYIENN
;
A
#
# COMPACT_ATOMS: atom_id res chain seq x y z
N MET A 1 15.54 -6.11 4.12
CA MET A 1 14.51 -5.06 4.25
C MET A 1 14.48 -4.36 5.61
N ASP A 2 14.84 -5.04 6.69
CA ASP A 2 14.86 -4.43 8.03
C ASP A 2 15.78 -3.20 8.12
N TYR A 3 16.92 -3.20 7.43
CA TYR A 3 17.83 -2.05 7.41
C TYR A 3 17.19 -0.75 6.87
N LEU A 4 16.28 -0.85 5.90
CA LEU A 4 15.54 0.31 5.41
C LEU A 4 14.65 0.90 6.53
N TRP A 5 13.93 0.04 7.24
CA TRP A 5 13.08 0.45 8.35
C TRP A 5 13.87 1.02 9.53
N PHE A 6 15.04 0.46 9.82
CA PHE A 6 15.95 1.03 10.82
C PHE A 6 16.45 2.41 10.40
N GLY A 7 16.79 2.61 9.11
CA GLY A 7 17.17 3.94 8.60
C GLY A 7 16.05 4.97 8.70
N ILE A 8 14.83 4.60 8.32
CA ILE A 8 13.64 5.44 8.46
C ILE A 8 13.39 5.75 9.94
N GLY A 9 13.47 4.75 10.81
CA GLY A 9 13.26 4.90 12.25
C GLY A 9 14.27 5.83 12.89
N ALA A 10 15.56 5.69 12.56
CA ALA A 10 16.61 6.59 13.01
C ALA A 10 16.36 8.04 12.57
N TYR A 11 15.91 8.23 11.32
CA TYR A 11 15.57 9.54 10.81
C TYR A 11 14.41 10.19 11.58
N ILE A 12 13.33 9.42 11.84
CA ILE A 12 12.18 9.90 12.63
C ILE A 12 12.61 10.22 14.06
N LYS A 13 13.42 9.38 14.70
CA LYS A 13 13.92 9.58 16.06
C LYS A 13 14.69 10.91 16.18
N ASN A 14 15.53 11.21 15.19
CA ASN A 14 16.32 12.45 15.16
C ASN A 14 15.52 13.67 14.70
N ASN A 15 14.30 13.49 14.17
CA ASN A 15 13.45 14.56 13.67
C ASN A 15 12.01 14.41 14.22
N PRO A 16 11.79 14.66 15.52
CA PRO A 16 10.52 14.37 16.20
C PRO A 16 9.33 15.20 15.70
N ASN A 17 9.58 16.24 14.94
CA ASN A 17 8.55 17.10 14.36
C ASN A 17 7.93 16.53 13.06
N ILE A 18 8.46 15.43 12.54
CA ILE A 18 7.89 14.76 11.36
C ILE A 18 6.55 14.16 11.73
N LYS A 19 5.50 14.60 11.03
CA LYS A 19 4.13 14.11 11.23
C LYS A 19 3.75 13.02 10.23
N TYR A 20 4.29 13.08 9.03
CA TYR A 20 3.91 12.20 7.93
C TYR A 20 5.14 11.69 7.18
N MET A 21 5.06 10.44 6.73
CA MET A 21 5.92 9.87 5.71
C MET A 21 5.09 9.61 4.47
N PHE A 22 5.65 9.82 3.29
CA PHE A 22 4.95 9.53 2.05
C PHE A 22 5.92 9.14 0.95
N GLY A 23 5.41 8.45 -0.06
CA GLY A 23 6.17 8.04 -1.22
C GLY A 23 5.45 6.97 -2.05
N PRO A 24 6.00 6.62 -3.22
CA PRO A 24 5.46 5.57 -4.06
C PRO A 24 5.83 4.18 -3.56
N VAL A 25 4.93 3.23 -3.78
CA VAL A 25 5.19 1.78 -3.70
C VAL A 25 4.71 1.16 -5.00
N SER A 26 5.59 0.40 -5.67
CA SER A 26 5.34 -0.03 -7.03
C SER A 26 4.88 -1.48 -7.14
N ILE A 27 3.97 -1.73 -8.09
CA ILE A 27 3.62 -3.04 -8.61
C ILE A 27 4.27 -3.18 -9.98
N SER A 28 5.07 -4.23 -10.18
CA SER A 28 5.73 -4.49 -11.47
C SER A 28 4.72 -4.73 -12.59
N THR A 29 5.05 -4.28 -13.79
CA THR A 29 4.29 -4.59 -15.02
C THR A 29 4.23 -6.08 -15.33
N THR A 30 5.18 -6.88 -14.84
CA THR A 30 5.20 -8.34 -15.03
C THR A 30 4.05 -9.07 -14.32
N PHE A 31 3.35 -8.40 -13.40
CA PHE A 31 2.17 -8.99 -12.77
C PHE A 31 1.02 -9.15 -13.77
N PRO A 32 0.29 -10.29 -13.73
CA PRO A 32 -0.93 -10.46 -14.51
C PRO A 32 -1.91 -9.30 -14.25
N THR A 33 -2.61 -8.87 -15.29
CA THR A 33 -3.52 -7.72 -15.21
C THR A 33 -4.59 -7.89 -14.14
N VAL A 34 -5.18 -9.09 -14.03
CA VAL A 34 -6.16 -9.39 -12.98
C VAL A 34 -5.57 -9.24 -11.57
N ALA A 35 -4.30 -9.61 -11.39
CA ALA A 35 -3.62 -9.44 -10.10
C ALA A 35 -3.44 -7.96 -9.74
N LYS A 36 -3.05 -7.14 -10.71
CA LYS A 36 -2.94 -5.68 -10.53
C LYS A 36 -4.28 -5.07 -10.16
N ASP A 37 -5.32 -5.37 -10.93
CA ASP A 37 -6.68 -4.86 -10.68
C ASP A 37 -7.18 -5.24 -9.28
N MET A 38 -7.03 -6.51 -8.88
CA MET A 38 -7.46 -6.97 -7.55
C MET A 38 -6.69 -6.31 -6.41
N MET A 39 -5.36 -6.16 -6.55
CA MET A 39 -4.55 -5.48 -5.55
C MET A 39 -4.95 -4.02 -5.41
N ILE A 40 -5.04 -3.30 -6.53
CA ILE A 40 -5.38 -1.87 -6.52
C ILE A 40 -6.79 -1.67 -5.96
N PHE A 41 -7.76 -2.52 -6.34
CA PHE A 41 -9.10 -2.49 -5.79
C PHE A 41 -9.09 -2.65 -4.27
N TYR A 42 -8.42 -3.68 -3.74
CA TYR A 42 -8.34 -3.95 -2.31
C TYR A 42 -7.73 -2.77 -1.54
N TYR A 43 -6.56 -2.26 -2.00
CA TYR A 43 -5.89 -1.17 -1.32
C TYR A 43 -6.65 0.15 -1.42
N ASN A 44 -7.28 0.42 -2.56
CA ASN A 44 -8.12 1.60 -2.71
C ASN A 44 -9.39 1.53 -1.85
N HIS A 45 -10.00 0.34 -1.72
CA HIS A 45 -11.20 0.16 -0.89
C HIS A 45 -10.91 0.37 0.60
N TYR A 46 -9.85 -0.29 1.12
CA TYR A 46 -9.57 -0.30 2.55
C TYR A 46 -8.66 0.81 3.06
N TYR A 47 -7.90 1.41 2.18
CA TYR A 47 -6.90 2.43 2.52
C TYR A 47 -6.99 3.69 1.65
N GLY A 48 -7.87 3.72 0.66
CA GLY A 48 -8.01 4.86 -0.24
C GLY A 48 -8.38 6.14 0.50
N PHE A 49 -7.69 7.21 0.17
CA PHE A 49 -8.02 8.55 0.67
C PHE A 49 -9.09 9.18 -0.20
N LYS A 50 -10.10 9.78 0.43
CA LYS A 50 -11.28 10.29 -0.28
C LYS A 50 -11.14 11.73 -0.76
N ASP A 51 -10.22 12.49 -0.14
CA ASP A 51 -9.98 13.87 -0.52
C ASP A 51 -8.88 13.94 -1.59
N ASN A 52 -9.00 14.89 -2.52
CA ASN A 52 -8.05 15.06 -3.62
C ASN A 52 -6.82 15.87 -3.15
N LEU A 53 -5.92 15.23 -2.36
CA LEU A 53 -4.65 15.83 -1.97
C LEU A 53 -3.61 15.83 -3.08
N ILE A 54 -3.70 14.86 -3.98
CA ILE A 54 -2.80 14.72 -5.12
C ILE A 54 -3.59 14.31 -6.35
N GLU A 55 -3.02 14.57 -7.52
CA GLU A 55 -3.54 14.11 -8.80
C GLU A 55 -2.50 13.22 -9.46
N ALA A 56 -2.90 12.03 -9.89
CA ALA A 56 -2.04 11.14 -10.65
C ALA A 56 -1.89 11.69 -12.07
N LYS A 57 -0.65 11.79 -12.56
CA LYS A 57 -0.36 12.27 -13.92
C LYS A 57 -0.89 11.31 -14.98
N THR A 58 -0.77 10.02 -14.72
CA THR A 58 -1.28 8.94 -15.58
C THR A 58 -2.06 7.96 -14.68
N PRO A 59 -3.33 8.27 -14.35
CA PRO A 59 -4.12 7.46 -13.43
C PRO A 59 -4.25 6.02 -13.90
N TYR A 60 -4.11 5.06 -12.97
CA TYR A 60 -4.34 3.66 -13.31
C TYR A 60 -5.77 3.43 -13.76
N GLN A 61 -5.92 2.70 -14.88
CA GLN A 61 -7.20 2.28 -15.40
C GLN A 61 -7.37 0.77 -15.22
N TYR A 62 -8.47 0.36 -14.61
CA TYR A 62 -8.79 -1.06 -14.50
C TYR A 62 -9.00 -1.68 -15.89
N SER A 63 -8.36 -2.80 -16.14
CA SER A 63 -8.48 -3.53 -17.40
C SER A 63 -9.63 -4.54 -17.37
N ASN A 64 -9.96 -5.06 -16.19
CA ASN A 64 -11.11 -5.94 -16.00
C ASN A 64 -12.32 -5.16 -15.48
N ASN A 65 -13.49 -5.76 -15.59
CA ASN A 65 -14.73 -5.16 -15.11
C ASN A 65 -14.67 -4.95 -13.59
N LEU A 66 -14.68 -3.71 -13.15
CA LEU A 66 -14.58 -3.33 -11.74
C LEU A 66 -15.75 -3.90 -10.90
N SER A 67 -16.94 -4.04 -11.47
CA SER A 67 -18.10 -4.61 -10.77
C SER A 67 -17.87 -6.09 -10.47
N GLU A 68 -17.33 -6.85 -11.41
CA GLU A 68 -16.99 -8.26 -11.23
C GLU A 68 -15.89 -8.43 -10.17
N ILE A 69 -14.86 -7.59 -10.19
CA ILE A 69 -13.82 -7.59 -9.16
C ILE A 69 -14.43 -7.32 -7.78
N LYS A 70 -15.30 -6.33 -7.69
CA LYS A 70 -15.98 -5.95 -6.45
C LYS A 70 -16.79 -7.09 -5.85
N GLU A 71 -17.50 -7.87 -6.67
CA GLU A 71 -18.31 -9.01 -6.24
C GLU A 71 -17.50 -10.15 -5.61
N LEU A 72 -16.18 -10.22 -5.88
CA LEU A 72 -15.29 -11.22 -5.31
C LEU A 72 -14.95 -10.96 -3.82
N PHE A 73 -15.12 -9.71 -3.35
CA PHE A 73 -14.77 -9.29 -2.00
C PHE A 73 -16.02 -9.11 -1.13
N ASP A 74 -15.87 -9.35 0.18
CA ASP A 74 -16.93 -9.12 1.18
C ASP A 74 -17.18 -7.62 1.41
N LEU A 75 -16.11 -6.83 1.34
CA LEU A 75 -16.06 -5.38 1.53
C LEU A 75 -16.35 -4.89 2.96
N ASN A 76 -16.66 -5.79 3.89
CA ASN A 76 -16.94 -5.47 5.29
C ASN A 76 -15.89 -6.06 6.25
N ASP A 77 -15.13 -7.06 5.81
CA ASP A 77 -14.07 -7.70 6.60
C ASP A 77 -12.73 -7.62 5.87
N LYS A 78 -11.95 -6.60 6.22
CA LYS A 78 -10.60 -6.36 5.68
C LYS A 78 -9.67 -7.56 5.81
N LYS A 79 -9.74 -8.31 6.93
CA LYS A 79 -8.86 -9.47 7.15
C LYS A 79 -9.26 -10.65 6.29
N LYS A 80 -10.55 -10.90 6.14
CA LYS A 80 -11.11 -11.94 5.26
C LYS A 80 -10.73 -11.66 3.82
N ASP A 81 -10.94 -10.43 3.37
CA ASP A 81 -10.63 -10.00 2.02
C ASP A 81 -9.13 -10.01 1.72
N PHE A 82 -8.28 -9.69 2.70
CA PHE A 82 -6.84 -9.83 2.55
C PHE A 82 -6.40 -11.29 2.38
N LYS A 83 -7.00 -12.21 3.14
CA LYS A 83 -6.74 -13.65 2.98
C LYS A 83 -7.17 -14.16 1.61
N PHE A 84 -8.36 -13.73 1.17
CA PHE A 84 -8.89 -14.05 -0.15
C PHE A 84 -7.94 -13.53 -1.25
N LEU A 85 -7.58 -12.25 -1.22
CA LEU A 85 -6.64 -11.66 -2.16
C LEU A 85 -5.32 -12.44 -2.21
N LYS A 86 -4.72 -12.70 -1.05
CA LYS A 86 -3.45 -13.46 -0.94
C LYS A 86 -3.55 -14.85 -1.55
N SER A 87 -4.63 -15.57 -1.25
CA SER A 87 -4.87 -16.93 -1.79
C SER A 87 -5.04 -16.91 -3.30
N THR A 88 -5.86 -15.97 -3.81
CA THR A 88 -6.12 -15.85 -5.25
C THR A 88 -4.85 -15.50 -6.03
N LEU A 89 -4.06 -14.55 -5.53
CA LEU A 89 -2.77 -14.19 -6.14
C LEU A 89 -1.80 -15.38 -6.14
N SER A 90 -1.73 -16.13 -5.04
CA SER A 90 -0.88 -17.33 -4.95
C SER A 90 -1.27 -18.39 -5.97
N ASN A 91 -2.56 -18.59 -6.23
CA ASN A 91 -3.06 -19.55 -7.21
C ASN A 91 -2.65 -19.22 -8.65
N ILE A 92 -2.40 -17.95 -8.95
CA ILE A 92 -1.89 -17.48 -10.25
C ILE A 92 -0.38 -17.23 -10.25
N GLY A 93 0.33 -17.72 -9.24
CA GLY A 93 1.78 -17.72 -9.16
C GLY A 93 2.41 -16.38 -8.77
N VAL A 94 1.64 -15.44 -8.22
CA VAL A 94 2.17 -14.14 -7.77
C VAL A 94 1.87 -13.90 -6.29
N SER A 95 2.56 -12.95 -5.68
CA SER A 95 2.36 -12.58 -4.28
C SER A 95 2.24 -11.08 -4.13
N ILE A 96 1.54 -10.64 -3.09
CA ILE A 96 1.46 -9.22 -2.74
C ILE A 96 2.89 -8.69 -2.50
N PRO A 97 3.29 -7.58 -3.15
CA PRO A 97 4.60 -7.00 -2.95
C PRO A 97 4.85 -6.69 -1.47
N THR A 98 6.04 -7.04 -0.99
CA THR A 98 6.36 -6.94 0.45
C THR A 98 6.15 -5.54 1.02
N LEU A 99 6.49 -4.50 0.25
CA LEU A 99 6.31 -3.11 0.70
C LEU A 99 4.84 -2.74 0.87
N TYR A 100 3.95 -3.18 -0.03
CA TYR A 100 2.51 -2.96 0.12
C TYR A 100 2.00 -3.50 1.44
N LYS A 101 2.40 -4.75 1.78
CA LYS A 101 2.03 -5.37 3.04
C LYS A 101 2.63 -4.64 4.24
N GLN A 102 3.94 -4.38 4.22
CA GLN A 102 4.63 -3.76 5.35
C GLN A 102 4.09 -2.36 5.66
N TYR A 103 3.90 -1.51 4.64
CA TYR A 103 3.35 -0.18 4.85
C TYR A 103 1.90 -0.22 5.33
N SER A 104 1.06 -1.07 4.75
CA SER A 104 -0.35 -1.16 5.17
C SER A 104 -0.54 -1.69 6.59
N GLU A 105 0.45 -2.44 7.11
CA GLU A 105 0.41 -3.04 8.45
C GLU A 105 1.16 -2.22 9.52
N ILE A 106 1.89 -1.15 9.15
CA ILE A 106 2.79 -0.43 10.08
C ILE A 106 2.06 0.43 11.10
N ALA A 107 0.87 0.92 10.76
CA ALA A 107 0.09 1.82 11.61
C ALA A 107 -1.25 1.19 12.05
N ILE A 108 -1.82 1.76 13.10
CA ILE A 108 -3.17 1.46 13.56
C ILE A 108 -4.20 2.28 12.79
N ASP A 109 -5.42 1.79 12.71
CA ASP A 109 -6.60 2.43 12.13
C ASP A 109 -6.30 3.18 10.82
N ASP A 110 -6.71 4.41 10.71
CA ASP A 110 -6.53 5.29 9.55
C ASP A 110 -5.12 5.84 9.35
N GLY A 111 -4.12 5.29 10.02
CA GLY A 111 -2.74 5.79 9.97
C GLY A 111 -2.02 5.58 8.63
N VAL A 112 -2.57 4.77 7.73
CA VAL A 112 -2.06 4.56 6.38
C VAL A 112 -3.12 4.89 5.35
N LYS A 113 -2.76 5.67 4.34
CA LYS A 113 -3.64 6.03 3.22
C LYS A 113 -2.93 5.81 1.90
N PHE A 114 -3.67 5.34 0.91
CA PHE A 114 -3.27 5.41 -0.49
C PHE A 114 -3.96 6.62 -1.12
N LEU A 115 -3.17 7.58 -1.57
CA LEU A 115 -3.68 8.84 -2.11
C LEU A 115 -4.06 8.72 -3.59
N GLY A 116 -3.53 7.71 -4.29
CA GLY A 116 -3.84 7.42 -5.68
C GLY A 116 -2.91 6.36 -6.27
N PHE A 117 -3.25 5.92 -7.48
CA PHE A 117 -2.46 4.96 -8.24
C PHE A 117 -2.13 5.55 -9.61
N ASN A 118 -0.85 5.55 -9.97
CA ASN A 118 -0.31 6.13 -11.19
C ASN A 118 0.46 5.09 -11.99
N VAL A 119 0.42 5.17 -13.31
CA VAL A 119 1.32 4.41 -14.18
C VAL A 119 2.57 5.24 -14.42
N ASP A 120 3.73 4.74 -13.99
CA ASP A 120 5.01 5.41 -14.21
C ASP A 120 5.65 4.94 -15.52
N ASN A 121 5.43 5.70 -16.59
CA ASN A 121 5.97 5.42 -17.90
C ASN A 121 7.51 5.58 -17.96
N SER A 122 8.10 6.29 -16.99
CA SER A 122 9.54 6.46 -16.89
C SER A 122 10.21 5.30 -16.20
N PHE A 123 9.44 4.47 -15.48
CA PHE A 123 9.92 3.31 -14.73
C PHE A 123 9.25 2.01 -15.22
N GLY A 124 9.26 1.81 -16.54
CA GLY A 124 8.78 0.58 -17.19
C GLY A 124 7.29 0.31 -16.98
N ASP A 125 6.46 1.34 -16.96
CA ASP A 125 5.01 1.29 -16.76
C ASP A 125 4.59 0.58 -15.46
N CYS A 126 5.43 0.62 -14.43
CA CYS A 126 5.07 0.16 -13.09
C CYS A 126 3.89 0.95 -12.55
N ILE A 127 3.10 0.31 -11.71
CA ILE A 127 1.98 1.01 -11.06
C ILE A 127 2.41 1.44 -9.68
N ASP A 128 2.48 2.75 -9.46
CA ASP A 128 2.82 3.36 -8.19
C ASP A 128 1.57 3.67 -7.38
N GLY A 129 1.44 3.01 -6.24
CA GLY A 129 0.52 3.46 -5.20
C GLY A 129 1.21 4.52 -4.35
N PHE A 130 0.69 5.75 -4.33
CA PHE A 130 1.25 6.81 -3.50
C PHE A 130 0.70 6.72 -2.08
N ILE A 131 1.59 6.36 -1.15
CA ILE A 131 1.26 6.08 0.24
C ILE A 131 1.55 7.30 1.12
N LEU A 132 0.68 7.51 2.12
CA LEU A 132 0.87 8.42 3.23
C LEU A 132 0.77 7.65 4.54
N VAL A 133 1.74 7.81 5.43
CA VAL A 133 1.75 7.21 6.78
C VAL A 133 1.82 8.31 7.83
N GLU A 134 0.86 8.32 8.76
CA GLU A 134 0.84 9.21 9.91
C GLU A 134 1.75 8.65 11.01
N VAL A 135 2.85 9.35 11.31
CA VAL A 135 3.88 8.88 12.25
C VAL A 135 3.32 8.65 13.65
N ALA A 136 2.38 9.48 14.09
CA ALA A 136 1.73 9.34 15.40
C ALA A 136 0.92 8.05 15.55
N LYS A 137 0.48 7.45 14.44
CA LYS A 137 -0.31 6.21 14.40
C LYS A 137 0.52 4.95 14.13
N ILE A 138 1.84 5.06 14.02
CA ILE A 138 2.70 3.86 13.93
C ILE A 138 2.48 3.00 15.17
N LYS A 139 2.25 1.71 14.94
CA LYS A 139 2.03 0.72 16.02
C LYS A 139 3.19 0.71 17.01
N ASP A 140 2.89 0.54 18.29
CA ASP A 140 3.91 0.50 19.35
C ASP A 140 4.99 -0.54 19.08
N SER A 141 4.62 -1.72 18.59
CA SER A 141 5.58 -2.77 18.24
C SER A 141 6.56 -2.36 17.14
N ALA A 142 6.11 -1.61 16.14
CA ALA A 142 6.95 -1.07 15.08
C ALA A 142 7.78 0.12 15.58
N ARG A 143 7.19 0.97 16.40
CA ARG A 143 7.88 2.10 17.05
C ARG A 143 9.03 1.62 17.92
N GLN A 144 8.79 0.67 18.81
CA GLN A 144 9.82 0.06 19.65
C GLN A 144 10.93 -0.58 18.81
N ARG A 145 10.55 -1.37 17.79
CA ARG A 145 11.51 -2.09 16.96
C ARG A 145 12.40 -1.18 16.14
N TYR A 146 11.85 -0.15 15.49
CA TYR A 146 12.53 0.61 14.44
C TYR A 146 12.92 2.04 14.86
N ILE A 147 12.26 2.62 15.85
CA ILE A 147 12.48 4.01 16.25
C ILE A 147 13.19 4.09 17.61
N GLU A 148 12.69 3.40 18.64
CA GLU A 148 13.18 3.55 20.01
C GLU A 148 14.44 2.75 20.27
N ASN A 149 14.51 1.51 19.77
CA ASN A 149 15.67 0.62 19.96
C ASN A 149 16.79 0.81 18.93
N ASN A 150 16.75 1.92 18.19
CA ASN A 150 17.71 2.25 17.15
C ASN A 150 18.73 3.28 17.64
#